data_bc10e957d3bbf010acbe683cf734c33f
#
_entry.id   bc10e957d3bbf010acbe683cf734c33f
#
_cell.length_a   1.000
_cell.length_b   1.000
_cell.length_c   1.000
_cell.angle_alpha   90.00
_cell.angle_beta   90.00
_cell.angle_gamma   90.00
#
_symmetry.space_group_name_H-M   'P 1'
#
loop_
_entity.id
_entity.type
_entity.pdbx_description
1 polymer ?
#
loop_
_entity_poly.entity_id
_entity_poly.type
_entity_poly.pdbx_seq_one_letter_code
_entity_poly.pdbx_strand_id
1 'polypeptide(L)'
;MGKFDKFEKDIDIDELQGEINEARENGGTGDYPEVEKGEYTVTLENIEVAECGPNAKIPGSPLLKADFKITEGEYKNSHLFINKALYTDRADDKWNMAKLMANVLGWLESLEPSEDVGDIVFESYAQLEELILDIGEDVSELEYLVKYDKDAFNAVSIVEVYE
;
A
#
# COMPACT_ATOMS: atom_id res chain seq x y z
N MET A 1 16.80 17.51 7.14
CA MET A 1 15.95 18.47 6.44
C MET A 1 15.60 17.96 5.06
N GLY A 2 14.33 18.00 4.72
CA GLY A 2 13.89 17.60 3.41
C GLY A 2 14.18 18.68 2.37
N LYS A 3 14.38 18.26 1.13
CA LYS A 3 14.62 19.21 0.03
C LYS A 3 13.43 20.14 -0.25
N PHE A 4 12.27 19.83 0.29
CA PHE A 4 11.04 20.60 0.10
C PHE A 4 10.63 21.42 1.32
N ASP A 5 11.45 21.47 2.37
CA ASP A 5 11.11 22.17 3.61
C ASP A 5 10.73 23.63 3.39
N LYS A 6 11.42 24.30 2.46
CA LYS A 6 11.13 25.71 2.17
C LYS A 6 9.75 25.91 1.56
N PHE A 7 9.21 24.89 0.90
CA PHE A 7 7.86 24.95 0.36
C PHE A 7 6.82 24.68 1.43
N GLU A 8 7.14 23.82 2.39
CA GLU A 8 6.25 23.50 3.50
C GLU A 8 6.04 24.68 4.45
N LYS A 9 7.06 25.54 4.61
CA LYS A 9 6.97 26.71 5.47
C LYS A 9 5.88 27.70 5.04
N ASP A 10 5.62 27.77 3.74
CA ASP A 10 4.63 28.69 3.19
C ASP A 10 3.25 28.07 3.11
N ILE A 11 3.10 26.82 3.53
CA ILE A 11 1.86 26.06 3.47
C ILE A 11 1.46 25.67 4.89
N ASP A 12 0.20 25.94 5.24
CA ASP A 12 -0.37 25.36 6.45
C ASP A 12 -0.78 23.93 6.10
N ILE A 13 0.08 22.97 6.42
CA ILE A 13 -0.10 21.57 6.04
C ILE A 13 -1.40 21.02 6.63
N ASP A 14 -1.73 21.34 7.87
CA ASP A 14 -2.94 20.84 8.52
C ASP A 14 -4.20 21.34 7.82
N GLU A 15 -4.23 22.62 7.47
CA GLU A 15 -5.34 23.21 6.74
C GLU A 15 -5.44 22.61 5.33
N LEU A 16 -4.30 22.46 4.66
CA LEU A 16 -4.27 21.87 3.33
C LEU A 16 -4.76 20.42 3.34
N GLN A 17 -4.37 19.65 4.34
CA GLN A 17 -4.85 18.28 4.48
C GLN A 17 -6.36 18.21 4.65
N GLY A 18 -6.92 19.14 5.45
CA GLY A 18 -8.36 19.24 5.60
C GLY A 18 -9.06 19.57 4.30
N GLU A 19 -8.50 20.49 3.52
CA GLU A 19 -9.03 20.85 2.20
C GLU A 19 -8.96 19.71 1.22
N ILE A 20 -7.86 18.96 1.22
CA ILE A 20 -7.69 17.78 0.36
C ILE A 20 -8.74 16.73 0.71
N ASN A 21 -8.91 16.44 2.00
CA ASN A 21 -9.89 15.46 2.44
C ASN A 21 -11.32 15.88 2.06
N GLU A 22 -11.63 17.14 2.24
CA GLU A 22 -12.93 17.67 1.86
C GLU A 22 -13.17 17.58 0.35
N ALA A 23 -12.15 17.90 -0.45
CA ALA A 23 -12.23 17.76 -1.90
C ALA A 23 -12.48 16.32 -2.33
N ARG A 24 -11.85 15.37 -1.65
CA ARG A 24 -12.06 13.95 -1.92
C ARG A 24 -13.47 13.49 -1.54
N GLU A 25 -13.95 13.92 -0.37
CA GLU A 25 -15.28 13.57 0.11
C GLU A 25 -16.38 14.15 -0.79
N ASN A 26 -16.13 15.32 -1.35
CA ASN A 26 -17.09 16.01 -2.21
C ASN A 26 -16.94 15.67 -3.69
N GLY A 27 -16.18 14.61 -4.01
CA GLY A 27 -16.02 14.17 -5.37
C GLY A 27 -15.07 14.98 -6.21
N GLY A 28 -14.25 15.82 -5.57
CA GLY A 28 -13.26 16.63 -6.28
C GLY A 28 -12.19 15.82 -6.97
N THR A 29 -12.02 14.57 -6.55
CA THR A 29 -11.06 13.64 -7.15
C THR A 29 -11.73 12.63 -8.07
N GLY A 30 -12.97 12.87 -8.46
CA GLY A 30 -13.74 11.99 -9.30
C GLY A 30 -15.03 11.58 -8.61
N ASP A 31 -15.85 10.93 -9.36
CA ASP A 31 -17.18 10.53 -8.92
C ASP A 31 -17.20 9.12 -8.34
N TYR A 32 -16.04 8.67 -7.80
CA TYR A 32 -15.93 7.32 -7.24
C TYR A 32 -16.49 7.29 -5.83
N PRO A 33 -17.47 6.41 -5.56
CA PRO A 33 -17.98 6.25 -4.21
C PRO A 33 -16.93 5.60 -3.31
N GLU A 34 -17.10 5.79 -2.00
CA GLU A 34 -16.26 5.10 -1.03
C GLU A 34 -16.54 3.60 -1.15
N VAL A 35 -15.47 2.82 -1.29
CA VAL A 35 -15.59 1.37 -1.43
C VAL A 35 -15.93 0.75 -0.09
N GLU A 36 -17.02 0.01 -0.04
CA GLU A 36 -17.45 -0.70 1.18
C GLU A 36 -16.63 -1.96 1.37
N LYS A 37 -16.59 -2.46 2.60
CA LYS A 37 -15.89 -3.72 2.87
C LYS A 37 -16.58 -4.88 2.12
N GLY A 38 -15.77 -5.80 1.65
CA GLY A 38 -16.27 -6.95 0.89
C GLY A 38 -15.18 -7.57 0.05
N GLU A 39 -15.57 -8.41 -0.87
CA GLU A 39 -14.64 -9.05 -1.80
C GLU A 39 -14.75 -8.38 -3.16
N TYR A 40 -13.59 -8.15 -3.79
CA TYR A 40 -13.51 -7.47 -5.08
C TYR A 40 -12.48 -8.13 -5.97
N THR A 41 -12.76 -8.14 -7.28
CA THR A 41 -11.78 -8.56 -8.28
C THR A 41 -10.97 -7.33 -8.68
N VAL A 42 -9.66 -7.43 -8.58
CA VAL A 42 -8.75 -6.30 -8.78
C VAL A 42 -7.52 -6.70 -9.58
N THR A 43 -6.85 -5.69 -10.16
CA THR A 43 -5.51 -5.85 -10.71
C THR A 43 -4.57 -4.97 -9.91
N LEU A 44 -3.31 -5.39 -9.80
CA LEU A 44 -2.27 -4.59 -9.15
C LEU A 44 -1.74 -3.59 -10.17
N GLU A 45 -2.04 -2.31 -9.95
CA GLU A 45 -1.62 -1.25 -10.86
C GLU A 45 -0.24 -0.73 -10.53
N ASN A 46 0.10 -0.67 -9.25
CA ASN A 46 1.41 -0.20 -8.82
C ASN A 46 1.74 -0.76 -7.44
N ILE A 47 3.03 -1.03 -7.22
CA ILE A 47 3.55 -1.39 -5.91
C ILE A 47 4.97 -0.84 -5.80
N GLU A 48 5.26 -0.18 -4.70
CA GLU A 48 6.55 0.46 -4.51
C GLU A 48 6.89 0.63 -3.03
N VAL A 49 8.14 0.95 -2.76
CA VAL A 49 8.58 1.37 -1.43
C VAL A 49 8.68 2.89 -1.45
N ALA A 50 8.06 3.52 -0.47
CA ALA A 50 8.07 4.97 -0.32
C ALA A 50 8.51 5.33 1.11
N GLU A 51 8.64 6.61 1.37
CA GLU A 51 8.95 7.11 2.71
C GLU A 51 7.68 7.62 3.37
N CYS A 52 7.55 7.35 4.67
CA CYS A 52 6.45 7.91 5.44
C CYS A 52 6.58 9.43 5.50
N GLY A 53 5.45 10.11 5.47
CA GLY A 53 5.42 11.56 5.50
C GLY A 53 5.81 12.14 6.85
N PRO A 54 5.91 13.47 6.93
CA PRO A 54 6.35 14.15 8.16
C PRO A 54 5.40 14.00 9.33
N ASN A 55 4.14 13.67 9.07
CA ASN A 55 3.14 13.48 10.12
C ASN A 55 3.00 12.02 10.56
N ALA A 56 3.81 11.12 10.02
CA ALA A 56 3.79 9.73 10.41
C ALA A 56 4.41 9.56 11.80
N LYS A 57 4.09 8.45 12.45
CA LYS A 57 4.64 8.12 13.76
C LYS A 57 6.17 8.07 13.72
N ILE A 58 6.74 7.55 12.64
CA ILE A 58 8.17 7.51 12.40
C ILE A 58 8.43 8.12 11.02
N PRO A 59 8.58 9.46 10.95
CA PRO A 59 8.76 10.13 9.66
C PRO A 59 10.01 9.64 8.91
N GLY A 60 9.86 9.48 7.61
CA GLY A 60 10.96 9.03 6.75
C GLY A 60 11.21 7.53 6.77
N SER A 61 10.48 6.78 7.57
CA SER A 61 10.64 5.32 7.60
C SER A 61 10.09 4.68 6.31
N PRO A 62 10.62 3.50 5.92
CA PRO A 62 10.16 2.86 4.69
C PRO A 62 8.71 2.34 4.82
N LEU A 63 7.99 2.43 3.72
CA LEU A 63 6.57 2.08 3.65
C LEU A 63 6.30 1.38 2.34
N LEU A 64 5.59 0.26 2.38
CA LEU A 64 5.10 -0.41 1.17
C LEU A 64 3.79 0.23 0.76
N LYS A 65 3.72 0.70 -0.49
CA LYS A 65 2.49 1.23 -1.07
C LYS A 65 2.06 0.37 -2.23
N ALA A 66 0.80 -0.03 -2.24
CA ALA A 66 0.22 -0.79 -3.33
C ALA A 66 -1.09 -0.16 -3.77
N ASP A 67 -1.32 -0.14 -5.08
CA ASP A 67 -2.52 0.39 -5.69
C ASP A 67 -3.20 -0.73 -6.48
N PHE A 68 -4.39 -1.12 -6.05
CA PHE A 68 -5.22 -2.10 -6.76
C PHE A 68 -6.39 -1.40 -7.41
N LYS A 69 -6.70 -1.77 -8.63
CA LYS A 69 -7.86 -1.23 -9.35
C LYS A 69 -8.93 -2.30 -9.43
N ILE A 70 -10.14 -1.95 -9.02
CA ILE A 70 -11.29 -2.86 -9.11
C ILE A 70 -11.71 -2.96 -10.58
N THR A 71 -11.82 -4.20 -11.07
CA THR A 71 -12.04 -4.46 -12.49
C THR A 71 -13.48 -4.75 -12.86
N GLU A 72 -14.35 -5.02 -11.89
CA GLU A 72 -15.76 -5.34 -12.17
C GLU A 72 -16.64 -4.96 -11.00
N GLY A 73 -17.94 -4.93 -11.26
CA GLY A 73 -18.95 -4.66 -10.24
C GLY A 73 -19.28 -3.19 -10.07
N GLU A 74 -19.95 -2.88 -8.97
CA GLU A 74 -20.42 -1.53 -8.66
C GLU A 74 -19.30 -0.51 -8.54
N TYR A 75 -18.14 -0.95 -8.03
CA TYR A 75 -17.00 -0.08 -7.79
C TYR A 75 -15.95 -0.16 -8.89
N LYS A 76 -16.30 -0.67 -10.07
CA LYS A 76 -15.38 -0.78 -11.19
C LYS A 76 -14.63 0.55 -11.43
N ASN A 77 -13.31 0.46 -11.62
CA ASN A 77 -12.38 1.56 -11.82
C ASN A 77 -12.04 2.35 -10.56
N SER A 78 -12.61 1.98 -9.41
CA SER A 78 -12.15 2.50 -8.11
C SER A 78 -10.87 1.81 -7.70
N HIS A 79 -10.09 2.51 -6.86
CA HIS A 79 -8.80 2.00 -6.39
C HIS A 79 -8.83 1.65 -4.91
N LEU A 80 -8.11 0.60 -4.56
CA LEU A 80 -7.86 0.23 -3.16
C LEU A 80 -6.38 0.46 -2.92
N PHE A 81 -6.07 1.36 -1.98
CA PHE A 81 -4.69 1.68 -1.65
C PHE A 81 -4.31 0.99 -0.35
N ILE A 82 -3.14 0.35 -0.35
CA ILE A 82 -2.60 -0.30 0.83
C ILE A 82 -1.30 0.39 1.23
N ASN A 83 -1.15 0.59 2.52
CA ASN A 83 0.09 1.09 3.10
C ASN A 83 0.50 0.10 4.19
N LYS A 84 1.68 -0.49 4.06
CA LYS A 84 2.22 -1.40 5.07
C LYS A 84 3.55 -0.87 5.55
N ALA A 85 3.68 -0.69 6.86
CA ALA A 85 4.95 -0.25 7.44
C ALA A 85 6.02 -1.32 7.19
N LEU A 86 7.22 -0.89 6.88
CA LEU A 86 8.38 -1.76 6.69
C LEU A 86 9.40 -1.60 7.82
N TYR A 87 9.05 -0.82 8.82
CA TYR A 87 9.90 -0.58 9.99
C TYR A 87 9.04 -0.37 11.23
N THR A 88 9.48 -0.91 12.34
CA THR A 88 8.89 -0.62 13.65
C THR A 88 10.00 -0.52 14.68
N ASP A 89 9.85 0.37 15.65
CA ASP A 89 10.75 0.48 16.79
C ASP A 89 10.30 -0.37 17.97
N ARG A 90 9.16 -1.06 17.84
CA ARG A 90 8.69 -2.00 18.86
C ARG A 90 9.59 -3.23 18.90
N ALA A 91 9.86 -3.70 20.10
CA ALA A 91 10.74 -4.87 20.31
C ALA A 91 10.19 -5.70 21.47
N ASP A 92 8.88 -6.03 21.41
CA ASP A 92 8.22 -6.84 22.43
C ASP A 92 7.73 -8.17 21.84
N ASP A 93 7.22 -9.04 22.70
CA ASP A 93 6.78 -10.39 22.30
C ASP A 93 5.54 -10.36 21.39
N LYS A 94 4.77 -9.28 21.43
CA LYS A 94 3.55 -9.16 20.62
C LYS A 94 3.84 -8.61 19.25
N TRP A 95 4.83 -7.69 19.13
CA TRP A 95 5.18 -7.09 17.87
C TRP A 95 6.63 -6.64 17.87
N ASN A 96 7.32 -6.92 16.78
CA ASN A 96 8.72 -6.54 16.59
C ASN A 96 9.04 -6.59 15.09
N MET A 97 10.27 -6.22 14.73
CA MET A 97 10.69 -6.21 13.31
C MET A 97 10.53 -7.56 12.63
N ALA A 98 10.85 -8.65 13.34
CA ALA A 98 10.74 -9.99 12.74
C ALA A 98 9.28 -10.32 12.38
N LYS A 99 8.35 -10.01 13.28
CA LYS A 99 6.93 -10.26 13.05
C LYS A 99 6.37 -9.36 11.96
N LEU A 100 6.76 -8.07 11.96
CA LEU A 100 6.35 -7.15 10.92
C LEU A 100 6.83 -7.63 9.56
N MET A 101 8.11 -8.00 9.46
CA MET A 101 8.67 -8.42 8.18
C MET A 101 8.09 -9.75 7.73
N ALA A 102 7.86 -10.69 8.65
CA ALA A 102 7.20 -11.95 8.31
C ALA A 102 5.81 -11.71 7.73
N ASN A 103 5.07 -10.76 8.30
CA ASN A 103 3.75 -10.38 7.79
C ASN A 103 3.84 -9.79 6.37
N VAL A 104 4.78 -8.89 6.16
CA VAL A 104 4.96 -8.25 4.84
C VAL A 104 5.37 -9.29 3.79
N LEU A 105 6.34 -10.13 4.09
CA LEU A 105 6.81 -11.14 3.15
C LEU A 105 5.71 -12.16 2.84
N GLY A 106 4.93 -12.56 3.84
CA GLY A 106 3.79 -13.45 3.63
C GLY A 106 2.73 -12.82 2.73
N TRP A 107 2.48 -11.52 2.89
CA TRP A 107 1.55 -10.81 2.01
C TRP A 107 2.06 -10.77 0.57
N LEU A 108 3.37 -10.49 0.38
CA LEU A 108 3.97 -10.50 -0.94
C LEU A 108 3.89 -11.88 -1.59
N GLU A 109 4.10 -12.93 -0.82
CA GLU A 109 3.95 -14.30 -1.32
C GLU A 109 2.51 -14.60 -1.76
N SER A 110 1.53 -13.98 -1.11
CA SER A 110 0.12 -14.18 -1.46
C SER A 110 -0.23 -13.61 -2.84
N LEU A 111 0.61 -12.73 -3.39
CA LEU A 111 0.45 -12.23 -4.76
C LEU A 111 0.85 -13.28 -5.81
N GLU A 112 1.43 -14.37 -5.37
CA GLU A 112 1.88 -15.49 -6.22
C GLU A 112 2.80 -15.06 -7.36
N PRO A 113 3.92 -14.38 -7.06
CA PRO A 113 4.91 -14.07 -8.08
C PRO A 113 5.53 -15.35 -8.62
N SER A 114 5.98 -15.31 -9.88
CA SER A 114 6.58 -16.47 -10.52
C SER A 114 7.99 -16.74 -9.99
N GLU A 115 8.56 -17.88 -10.40
CA GLU A 115 9.93 -18.26 -10.05
C GLU A 115 10.97 -17.23 -10.52
N ASP A 116 10.64 -16.47 -11.56
CA ASP A 116 11.55 -15.47 -12.13
C ASP A 116 11.91 -14.36 -11.13
N VAL A 117 11.05 -14.11 -10.15
CA VAL A 117 11.30 -13.13 -9.10
C VAL A 117 12.33 -13.61 -8.09
N GLY A 118 12.42 -14.93 -7.89
CA GLY A 118 13.30 -15.52 -6.89
C GLY A 118 12.65 -15.61 -5.50
N ASP A 119 13.48 -15.76 -4.48
CA ASP A 119 13.00 -15.94 -3.12
C ASP A 119 12.45 -14.65 -2.53
N ILE A 120 11.33 -14.77 -1.82
CA ILE A 120 10.70 -13.64 -1.13
C ILE A 120 11.32 -13.55 0.27
N VAL A 121 12.40 -12.81 0.35
CA VAL A 121 13.19 -12.67 1.59
C VAL A 121 13.57 -11.22 1.81
N PHE A 122 14.00 -10.91 3.03
CA PHE A 122 14.50 -9.59 3.38
C PHE A 122 15.98 -9.68 3.73
N GLU A 123 16.82 -8.97 2.99
CA GLU A 123 18.26 -8.87 3.24
C GLU A 123 18.67 -7.43 3.54
N SER A 124 18.05 -6.47 2.87
CA SER A 124 18.24 -5.04 3.09
C SER A 124 17.04 -4.32 2.50
N TYR A 125 16.87 -3.03 2.85
CA TYR A 125 15.78 -2.25 2.24
C TYR A 125 16.00 -2.01 0.75
N ALA A 126 17.24 -1.86 0.31
CA ALA A 126 17.55 -1.72 -1.11
C ALA A 126 17.16 -2.99 -1.88
N GLN A 127 17.52 -4.15 -1.31
CA GLN A 127 17.15 -5.44 -1.90
C GLN A 127 15.62 -5.62 -1.89
N LEU A 128 14.94 -5.27 -0.80
CA LEU A 128 13.50 -5.39 -0.69
C LEU A 128 12.79 -4.48 -1.70
N GLU A 129 13.30 -3.27 -1.89
CA GLU A 129 12.73 -2.35 -2.87
C GLU A 129 12.79 -2.92 -4.28
N GLU A 130 13.93 -3.48 -4.68
CA GLU A 130 14.06 -4.15 -5.98
C GLU A 130 13.12 -5.35 -6.09
N LEU A 131 13.05 -6.17 -5.04
CA LEU A 131 12.17 -7.33 -5.01
C LEU A 131 10.70 -6.92 -5.21
N ILE A 132 10.27 -5.86 -4.54
CA ILE A 132 8.90 -5.38 -4.64
C ILE A 132 8.60 -4.87 -6.05
N LEU A 133 9.53 -4.14 -6.67
CA LEU A 133 9.36 -3.68 -8.05
C LEU A 133 9.30 -4.85 -9.03
N ASP A 134 10.15 -5.86 -8.83
CA ASP A 134 10.15 -7.06 -9.66
C ASP A 134 8.84 -7.83 -9.53
N ILE A 135 8.31 -7.95 -8.31
CA ILE A 135 7.00 -8.57 -8.08
C ILE A 135 5.92 -7.81 -8.83
N GLY A 136 5.93 -6.47 -8.73
CA GLY A 136 4.94 -5.63 -9.42
C GLY A 136 4.90 -5.86 -10.91
N GLU A 137 6.07 -5.98 -11.55
CA GLU A 137 6.15 -6.26 -12.98
C GLU A 137 5.68 -7.68 -13.30
N ASP A 138 6.10 -8.64 -12.47
CA ASP A 138 5.81 -10.05 -12.70
C ASP A 138 4.32 -10.37 -12.62
N VAL A 139 3.61 -9.72 -11.70
CA VAL A 139 2.18 -10.01 -11.46
C VAL A 139 1.24 -8.99 -12.12
N SER A 140 1.76 -8.10 -12.95
CA SER A 140 0.98 -6.99 -13.52
C SER A 140 -0.21 -7.45 -14.37
N GLU A 141 -0.18 -8.66 -14.92
CA GLU A 141 -1.25 -9.21 -15.74
C GLU A 141 -2.21 -10.12 -14.98
N LEU A 142 -1.96 -10.35 -13.71
CA LEU A 142 -2.83 -11.19 -12.89
C LEU A 142 -4.01 -10.41 -12.34
N GLU A 143 -5.12 -11.11 -12.14
CA GLU A 143 -6.25 -10.58 -11.40
C GLU A 143 -6.32 -11.27 -10.05
N TYR A 144 -6.79 -10.55 -9.05
CA TYR A 144 -6.91 -11.07 -7.70
C TYR A 144 -8.32 -10.90 -7.20
N LEU A 145 -8.82 -11.91 -6.49
CA LEU A 145 -9.99 -11.74 -5.62
C LEU A 145 -9.43 -11.34 -4.26
N VAL A 146 -9.80 -10.17 -3.78
CA VAL A 146 -9.30 -9.66 -2.52
C VAL A 146 -10.45 -9.40 -1.57
N LYS A 147 -10.16 -9.53 -0.27
CA LYS A 147 -11.07 -9.14 0.79
C LYS A 147 -10.58 -7.79 1.31
N TYR A 148 -11.45 -6.80 1.22
CA TYR A 148 -11.13 -5.43 1.64
C TYR A 148 -11.96 -5.04 2.86
N ASP A 149 -11.32 -4.46 3.85
CA ASP A 149 -11.99 -3.95 5.04
C ASP A 149 -11.47 -2.54 5.34
N LYS A 150 -12.30 -1.55 5.04
CA LYS A 150 -11.93 -0.15 5.27
C LYS A 150 -11.79 0.20 6.74
N ASP A 151 -12.46 -0.56 7.62
CA ASP A 151 -12.39 -0.34 9.06
C ASP A 151 -11.14 -0.93 9.70
N ALA A 152 -10.39 -1.74 8.96
CA ALA A 152 -9.14 -2.34 9.39
C ALA A 152 -7.94 -1.67 8.72
N PHE A 153 -7.92 -0.34 8.72
CA PHE A 153 -6.86 0.49 8.09
C PHE A 153 -6.73 0.21 6.59
N ASN A 154 -7.87 0.04 5.92
CA ASN A 154 -7.93 -0.26 4.49
C ASN A 154 -7.17 -1.55 4.15
N ALA A 155 -7.28 -2.55 5.03
CA ALA A 155 -6.59 -3.82 4.84
C ALA A 155 -7.14 -4.58 3.62
N VAL A 156 -6.25 -5.09 2.81
CA VAL A 156 -6.58 -5.91 1.64
C VAL A 156 -5.87 -7.25 1.80
N SER A 157 -6.63 -8.33 1.73
CA SER A 157 -6.11 -9.69 1.80
C SER A 157 -6.39 -10.40 0.49
N ILE A 158 -5.42 -11.12 -0.04
CA ILE A 158 -5.60 -11.87 -1.28
C ILE A 158 -6.34 -13.17 -0.96
N VAL A 159 -7.45 -13.42 -1.63
CA VAL A 159 -8.28 -14.63 -1.45
C VAL A 159 -7.97 -15.64 -2.55
N GLU A 160 -7.93 -15.19 -3.80
CA GLU A 160 -7.62 -16.04 -4.96
C GLU A 160 -6.83 -15.25 -5.98
N VAL A 161 -6.08 -15.96 -6.81
CA VAL A 161 -5.31 -15.38 -7.90
C VAL A 161 -5.81 -16.00 -9.22
N TYR A 162 -6.09 -15.14 -10.18
CA TYR A 162 -6.55 -15.55 -11.50
C TYR A 162 -5.50 -15.19 -12.56
N GLU A 163 -5.24 -16.12 -13.43
CA GLU A 163 -4.36 -15.90 -14.57
C GLU A 163 -5.11 -15.42 -15.81
#